data_f0623a22581f0b415a25be774d66697d
#
_entry.id   f0623a22581f0b415a25be774d66697d
#
_cell.length_a   1.000
_cell.length_b   1.000
_cell.length_c   1.000
_cell.angle_alpha   90.00
_cell.angle_beta   90.00
_cell.angle_gamma   90.00
#
_symmetry.space_group_name_H-M   'P 1'
#
loop_
_entity.id
_entity.type
_entity.pdbx_description
1 polymer ?
#
loop_
_entity_poly.entity_id
_entity_poly.type
_entity_poly.pdbx_seq_one_letter_code
_entity_poly.pdbx_strand_id
1 'polypeptide(L)'
;QYGTAGSYDCAIELEDSHDNSRTVKLTVKVLDKDAIDEAGMGGVIGVSKGSQTDPVFIELAWQGADASKAPVVLVGKGVTFDAGGISLKPSRTMDQMKFDMSGAAVVMAAVKAAAEMELKENVVALVPAVENLPSGSALKPADVITTLSGLTVEVLNTDAEGRLILADALARAAELEPEVCIDVATLTGACIVALGTDVSGLFCEDEPLTAALACAADSAHDPVWPIPMGGTYKKALESSVADLANISWTAGAGACTAATFLAAFAPKCPWAHLDVAGTAQAASGKSGGTARPLPLILEWLLSRAPAPKANKVKTVKAKAAAKTKTAAATEKKAAAKTVRKAAAK
;
A
#
# COMPACT_ATOMS: atom_id res chain seq x y z
N GLN A 1 -14.47 -18.40 -4.30
CA GLN A 1 -15.48 -17.76 -5.13
C GLN A 1 -15.71 -16.35 -4.59
N TYR A 2 -15.09 -15.36 -5.22
CA TYR A 2 -15.32 -13.94 -4.96
C TYR A 2 -16.41 -13.51 -5.96
N GLY A 3 -17.66 -13.40 -5.56
CA GLY A 3 -18.66 -13.21 -6.59
C GLY A 3 -20.01 -12.68 -6.16
N THR A 4 -20.19 -12.27 -4.93
CA THR A 4 -21.43 -11.58 -4.53
C THR A 4 -21.09 -10.36 -3.70
N ALA A 5 -21.73 -9.23 -4.04
CA ALA A 5 -21.71 -8.04 -3.19
C ALA A 5 -22.23 -8.41 -1.79
N GLY A 6 -21.61 -7.85 -0.77
CA GLY A 6 -22.01 -8.13 0.60
C GLY A 6 -20.95 -7.76 1.62
N SER A 7 -21.31 -7.89 2.88
CA SER A 7 -20.39 -7.74 4.00
C SER A 7 -20.12 -9.10 4.63
N TYR A 8 -18.86 -9.42 4.83
CA TYR A 8 -18.42 -10.72 5.32
C TYR A 8 -17.49 -10.53 6.52
N ASP A 9 -17.73 -11.32 7.58
CA ASP A 9 -16.76 -11.46 8.66
C ASP A 9 -15.76 -12.54 8.29
N CYS A 10 -14.50 -12.15 8.14
CA CYS A 10 -13.38 -13.07 7.94
C CYS A 10 -12.71 -13.35 9.26
N ALA A 11 -12.53 -14.64 9.60
CA ALA A 11 -11.77 -15.06 10.76
C ALA A 11 -10.37 -15.50 10.33
N ILE A 12 -9.34 -14.97 10.99
CA ILE A 12 -7.97 -15.44 10.85
C ILE A 12 -7.64 -16.22 12.14
N GLU A 13 -7.32 -17.49 11.98
CA GLU A 13 -6.82 -18.32 13.09
C GLU A 13 -5.31 -18.15 13.17
N LEU A 14 -4.82 -17.73 14.33
CA LEU A 14 -3.41 -17.57 14.62
C LEU A 14 -3.01 -18.68 15.57
N GLU A 15 -1.97 -19.45 15.21
CA GLU A 15 -1.42 -20.53 16.01
C GLU A 15 0.05 -20.21 16.34
N ASP A 16 0.44 -20.37 17.60
CA ASP A 16 1.82 -20.21 18.02
C ASP A 16 2.56 -21.56 18.02
N SER A 17 3.87 -21.54 18.27
CA SER A 17 4.72 -22.73 18.33
C SER A 17 4.40 -23.69 19.52
N HIS A 18 3.40 -23.38 20.32
CA HIS A 18 2.96 -24.15 21.49
C HIS A 18 1.50 -24.60 21.36
N ASP A 19 0.97 -24.63 20.12
CA ASP A 19 -0.40 -25.03 19.78
C ASP A 19 -1.49 -24.15 20.45
N ASN A 20 -1.16 -22.93 20.89
CA ASN A 20 -2.19 -21.98 21.31
C ASN A 20 -2.75 -21.29 20.08
N SER A 21 -4.04 -21.44 19.87
CA SER A 21 -4.73 -20.75 18.77
C SER A 21 -5.59 -19.61 19.29
N ARG A 22 -5.72 -18.57 18.49
CA ARG A 22 -6.70 -17.50 18.68
C ARG A 22 -7.23 -17.03 17.35
N THR A 23 -8.45 -16.52 17.37
CA THR A 23 -9.12 -16.01 16.18
C THR A 23 -9.21 -14.49 16.24
N VAL A 24 -8.72 -13.81 15.20
CA VAL A 24 -8.98 -12.38 14.96
C VAL A 24 -9.98 -12.23 13.84
N LYS A 25 -10.84 -11.22 13.91
CA LYS A 25 -11.90 -10.99 12.93
C LYS A 25 -11.59 -9.73 12.12
N LEU A 26 -11.75 -9.86 10.81
CA LEU A 26 -11.76 -8.77 9.85
C LEU A 26 -13.15 -8.66 9.24
N THR A 27 -13.60 -7.44 8.97
CA THR A 27 -14.79 -7.21 8.15
C THR A 27 -14.35 -6.93 6.72
N VAL A 28 -14.90 -7.68 5.78
CA VAL A 28 -14.70 -7.47 4.34
C VAL A 28 -16.04 -7.10 3.73
N LYS A 29 -16.14 -5.92 3.12
CA LYS A 29 -17.27 -5.52 2.32
C LYS A 29 -16.84 -5.47 0.86
N VAL A 30 -17.63 -6.08 -0.01
CA VAL A 30 -17.40 -6.15 -1.45
C VAL A 30 -18.56 -5.50 -2.16
N LEU A 31 -18.31 -4.47 -2.96
CA LEU A 31 -19.26 -3.87 -3.87
C LEU A 31 -19.02 -4.48 -5.24
N ASP A 32 -20.08 -4.99 -5.85
CA ASP A 32 -20.06 -5.38 -7.26
C ASP A 32 -20.28 -4.17 -8.18
N LYS A 33 -20.32 -4.42 -9.48
CA LYS A 33 -20.50 -3.38 -10.49
C LYS A 33 -21.76 -2.53 -10.28
N ASP A 34 -22.88 -3.18 -9.95
CA ASP A 34 -24.16 -2.47 -9.79
C ASP A 34 -24.09 -1.55 -8.57
N ALA A 35 -23.55 -2.03 -7.46
CA ALA A 35 -23.35 -1.22 -6.25
C ALA A 35 -22.32 -0.09 -6.45
N ILE A 36 -21.28 -0.31 -7.26
CA ILE A 36 -20.29 0.71 -7.63
C ILE A 36 -20.94 1.81 -8.49
N ASP A 37 -21.78 1.42 -9.47
CA ASP A 37 -22.49 2.36 -10.34
C ASP A 37 -23.54 3.16 -9.56
N GLU A 38 -24.33 2.49 -8.70
CA GLU A 38 -25.30 3.14 -7.82
C GLU A 38 -24.63 4.14 -6.85
N ALA A 39 -23.43 3.82 -6.37
CA ALA A 39 -22.64 4.73 -5.54
C ALA A 39 -22.11 5.95 -6.33
N GLY A 40 -22.11 5.94 -7.66
CA GLY A 40 -21.61 7.02 -8.49
C GLY A 40 -20.08 7.04 -8.65
N MET A 41 -19.42 5.88 -8.53
CA MET A 41 -17.97 5.74 -8.71
C MET A 41 -17.60 5.72 -10.20
N GLY A 42 -17.78 6.86 -10.87
CA GLY A 42 -17.62 6.96 -12.34
C GLY A 42 -16.19 6.77 -12.83
N GLY A 43 -15.17 6.95 -11.99
CA GLY A 43 -13.78 6.59 -12.29
C GLY A 43 -13.61 5.10 -12.43
N VAL A 44 -14.10 4.33 -11.44
CA VAL A 44 -14.04 2.86 -11.42
C VAL A 44 -14.83 2.27 -12.60
N ILE A 45 -16.09 2.72 -12.78
CA ILE A 45 -16.94 2.29 -13.91
C ILE A 45 -16.29 2.66 -15.24
N GLY A 46 -15.78 3.91 -15.37
CA GLY A 46 -15.19 4.39 -16.60
C GLY A 46 -14.02 3.54 -17.08
N VAL A 47 -13.06 3.26 -16.18
CA VAL A 47 -11.87 2.46 -16.49
C VAL A 47 -12.24 1.02 -16.84
N SER A 48 -13.20 0.42 -16.13
CA SER A 48 -13.59 -0.98 -16.33
C SER A 48 -14.37 -1.24 -17.62
N LYS A 49 -14.92 -0.21 -18.29
CA LYS A 49 -15.80 -0.35 -19.48
C LYS A 49 -15.19 -1.16 -20.62
N GLY A 50 -13.87 -1.19 -20.72
CA GLY A 50 -13.16 -1.91 -21.77
C GLY A 50 -13.04 -3.41 -21.52
N SER A 51 -13.20 -3.88 -20.28
CA SER A 51 -13.09 -5.27 -19.89
C SER A 51 -14.43 -6.01 -19.94
N GLN A 52 -14.35 -7.33 -20.09
CA GLN A 52 -15.47 -8.24 -19.85
C GLN A 52 -15.58 -8.67 -18.39
N THR A 53 -14.53 -8.43 -17.59
CA THR A 53 -14.51 -8.66 -16.16
C THR A 53 -15.10 -7.45 -15.45
N ASP A 54 -16.14 -7.67 -14.67
CA ASP A 54 -16.78 -6.59 -13.91
C ASP A 54 -15.84 -6.06 -12.83
N PRO A 55 -15.88 -4.74 -12.53
CA PRO A 55 -15.11 -4.14 -11.45
C PRO A 55 -15.60 -4.61 -10.08
N VAL A 56 -14.71 -4.55 -9.10
CA VAL A 56 -15.04 -4.80 -7.69
C VAL A 56 -14.43 -3.70 -6.85
N PHE A 57 -15.15 -3.24 -5.81
CA PHE A 57 -14.61 -2.35 -4.80
C PHE A 57 -14.58 -3.06 -3.45
N ILE A 58 -13.40 -3.16 -2.83
CA ILE A 58 -13.19 -3.92 -1.60
C ILE A 58 -12.90 -2.95 -0.46
N GLU A 59 -13.68 -3.07 0.63
CA GLU A 59 -13.40 -2.43 1.92
C GLU A 59 -13.00 -3.53 2.90
N LEU A 60 -11.80 -3.46 3.45
CA LEU A 60 -11.28 -4.41 4.44
C LEU A 60 -10.96 -3.67 5.72
N ALA A 61 -11.57 -4.05 6.85
CA ALA A 61 -11.45 -3.33 8.10
C ALA A 61 -10.97 -4.20 9.26
N TRP A 62 -10.01 -3.67 10.01
CA TRP A 62 -9.59 -4.10 11.33
C TRP A 62 -10.04 -3.08 12.36
N GLN A 63 -10.85 -3.52 13.35
CA GLN A 63 -11.26 -2.71 14.49
C GLN A 63 -10.44 -3.10 15.72
N GLY A 64 -9.27 -2.48 15.87
CA GLY A 64 -8.36 -2.75 16.98
C GLY A 64 -8.52 -1.80 18.18
N ALA A 65 -9.25 -0.70 18.00
CA ALA A 65 -9.54 0.32 19.00
C ALA A 65 -11.04 0.49 19.19
N ASP A 66 -11.42 1.47 20.01
CA ASP A 66 -12.83 1.86 20.18
C ASP A 66 -13.43 2.29 18.82
N ALA A 67 -14.68 1.94 18.57
CA ALA A 67 -15.37 2.26 17.32
C ALA A 67 -15.54 3.78 17.08
N SER A 68 -15.48 4.59 18.14
CA SER A 68 -15.52 6.06 18.04
C SER A 68 -14.19 6.70 17.64
N LYS A 69 -13.09 5.92 17.67
CA LYS A 69 -11.79 6.41 17.19
C LYS A 69 -11.79 6.43 15.67
N ALA A 70 -11.51 7.61 15.10
CA ALA A 70 -11.36 7.77 13.65
C ALA A 70 -10.32 6.77 13.10
N PRO A 71 -10.61 6.11 11.95
CA PRO A 71 -9.70 5.10 11.40
C PRO A 71 -8.48 5.73 10.70
N VAL A 72 -7.42 4.95 10.59
CA VAL A 72 -6.41 5.11 9.55
C VAL A 72 -6.96 4.48 8.28
N VAL A 73 -7.02 5.22 7.18
CA VAL A 73 -7.49 4.69 5.90
C VAL A 73 -6.30 4.53 4.95
N LEU A 74 -6.18 3.33 4.39
CA LEU A 74 -5.18 2.97 3.39
C LEU A 74 -5.91 2.73 2.07
N VAL A 75 -5.54 3.44 1.01
CA VAL A 75 -6.13 3.28 -0.32
C VAL A 75 -5.11 2.61 -1.24
N GLY A 76 -5.50 1.58 -1.98
CA GLY A 76 -4.58 0.83 -2.84
C GLY A 76 -5.04 0.73 -4.28
N LYS A 77 -4.20 1.15 -5.26
CA LYS A 77 -4.47 0.93 -6.68
C LYS A 77 -4.57 -0.56 -6.98
N GLY A 78 -5.70 -0.98 -7.57
CA GLY A 78 -6.04 -2.36 -7.86
C GLY A 78 -6.28 -2.63 -9.34
N VAL A 79 -5.46 -2.10 -10.26
CA VAL A 79 -5.55 -2.43 -11.68
C VAL A 79 -4.92 -3.80 -11.90
N THR A 80 -5.76 -4.83 -12.07
CA THR A 80 -5.32 -6.22 -12.15
C THR A 80 -4.60 -6.54 -13.46
N PHE A 81 -4.93 -5.81 -14.52
CA PHE A 81 -4.15 -5.74 -15.76
C PHE A 81 -4.37 -4.39 -16.44
N ASP A 82 -3.28 -3.74 -16.84
CA ASP A 82 -3.29 -2.44 -17.51
C ASP A 82 -2.71 -2.52 -18.93
N ALA A 83 -3.59 -2.56 -19.92
CA ALA A 83 -3.18 -2.44 -21.33
C ALA A 83 -3.09 -0.97 -21.79
N GLY A 84 -3.46 0.00 -20.94
CA GLY A 84 -3.59 1.41 -21.30
C GLY A 84 -4.97 1.79 -21.85
N GLY A 85 -5.86 0.84 -22.08
CA GLY A 85 -7.14 1.08 -22.73
C GLY A 85 -6.97 1.50 -24.20
N ILE A 86 -7.74 2.49 -24.67
CA ILE A 86 -7.61 3.03 -26.04
C ILE A 86 -6.24 3.70 -26.25
N SER A 87 -5.66 4.33 -25.25
CA SER A 87 -4.29 4.83 -25.26
C SER A 87 -3.32 3.66 -25.03
N LEU A 88 -3.30 2.69 -25.92
CA LEU A 88 -2.68 1.39 -25.80
C LEU A 88 -1.17 1.48 -25.52
N LYS A 89 -0.72 0.76 -24.51
CA LYS A 89 0.71 0.62 -24.19
C LYS A 89 1.48 -0.11 -25.30
N PRO A 90 2.77 0.18 -25.48
CA PRO A 90 3.64 -0.68 -26.30
C PRO A 90 3.64 -2.11 -25.76
N SER A 91 3.66 -3.11 -26.65
CA SER A 91 3.64 -4.53 -26.28
C SER A 91 4.84 -4.95 -25.42
N ARG A 92 5.99 -4.26 -25.60
CA ARG A 92 7.19 -4.52 -24.78
C ARG A 92 6.91 -4.20 -23.32
N THR A 93 7.10 -5.18 -22.45
CA THR A 93 6.88 -5.12 -21.00
C THR A 93 5.41 -4.99 -20.55
N MET A 94 4.43 -5.08 -21.46
CA MET A 94 3.02 -5.07 -21.09
C MET A 94 2.64 -6.26 -20.19
N ASP A 95 3.31 -7.39 -20.31
CA ASP A 95 3.16 -8.57 -19.44
C ASP A 95 3.46 -8.28 -17.96
N GLN A 96 4.21 -7.20 -17.67
CA GLN A 96 4.51 -6.74 -16.31
C GLN A 96 3.33 -5.97 -15.70
N MET A 97 2.35 -5.56 -16.50
CA MET A 97 1.18 -4.82 -16.00
C MET A 97 0.23 -5.64 -15.11
N LYS A 98 0.49 -6.94 -14.94
CA LYS A 98 -0.09 -7.76 -13.87
C LYS A 98 0.31 -7.33 -12.45
N PHE A 99 1.36 -6.50 -12.31
CA PHE A 99 1.79 -5.92 -11.04
C PHE A 99 1.16 -4.57 -10.71
N ASP A 100 0.31 -4.05 -11.60
CA ASP A 100 -0.32 -2.73 -11.46
C ASP A 100 -1.40 -2.66 -10.35
N MET A 101 -1.54 -3.77 -9.62
CA MET A 101 -2.34 -3.95 -8.41
C MET A 101 -1.49 -4.07 -7.13
N SER A 102 -0.21 -3.74 -7.19
CA SER A 102 0.68 -3.88 -6.03
C SER A 102 0.26 -2.99 -4.86
N GLY A 103 -0.29 -1.79 -5.12
CA GLY A 103 -0.85 -0.93 -4.08
C GLY A 103 -1.97 -1.62 -3.32
N ALA A 104 -2.92 -2.24 -4.01
CA ALA A 104 -4.01 -3.02 -3.41
C ALA A 104 -3.48 -4.16 -2.53
N ALA A 105 -2.52 -4.93 -3.04
CA ALA A 105 -1.92 -6.03 -2.30
C ALA A 105 -1.27 -5.55 -0.98
N VAL A 106 -0.55 -4.43 -1.04
CA VAL A 106 0.13 -3.84 0.13
C VAL A 106 -0.87 -3.39 1.19
N VAL A 107 -1.89 -2.61 0.81
CA VAL A 107 -2.84 -2.07 1.81
C VAL A 107 -3.69 -3.17 2.45
N MET A 108 -4.09 -4.19 1.69
CA MET A 108 -4.78 -5.36 2.25
C MET A 108 -3.89 -6.16 3.18
N ALA A 109 -2.60 -6.36 2.81
CA ALA A 109 -1.63 -7.02 3.66
C ALA A 109 -1.35 -6.24 4.96
N ALA A 110 -1.35 -4.90 4.90
CA ALA A 110 -1.17 -4.05 6.08
C ALA A 110 -2.34 -4.19 7.07
N VAL A 111 -3.59 -4.22 6.60
CA VAL A 111 -4.77 -4.44 7.47
C VAL A 111 -4.74 -5.85 8.05
N LYS A 112 -4.41 -6.88 7.24
CA LYS A 112 -4.24 -8.25 7.73
C LYS A 112 -3.18 -8.32 8.83
N ALA A 113 -2.00 -7.74 8.61
CA ALA A 113 -0.93 -7.72 9.61
C ALA A 113 -1.31 -6.94 10.87
N ALA A 114 -2.04 -5.80 10.75
CA ALA A 114 -2.56 -5.06 11.88
C ALA A 114 -3.49 -5.92 12.74
N ALA A 115 -4.32 -6.75 12.12
CA ALA A 115 -5.20 -7.69 12.82
C ALA A 115 -4.39 -8.82 13.49
N GLU A 116 -3.43 -9.43 12.78
CA GLU A 116 -2.58 -10.50 13.33
C GLU A 116 -1.74 -10.02 14.53
N MET A 117 -1.27 -8.77 14.48
CA MET A 117 -0.54 -8.13 15.59
C MET A 117 -1.47 -7.54 16.66
N GLU A 118 -2.79 -7.57 16.46
CA GLU A 118 -3.80 -6.95 17.34
C GLU A 118 -3.48 -5.48 17.66
N LEU A 119 -3.08 -4.73 16.64
CA LEU A 119 -2.78 -3.31 16.80
C LEU A 119 -3.99 -2.57 17.37
N LYS A 120 -3.72 -1.66 18.32
CA LYS A 120 -4.76 -0.85 18.98
C LYS A 120 -5.13 0.39 18.15
N GLU A 121 -5.36 0.14 16.86
CA GLU A 121 -5.75 1.11 15.84
C GLU A 121 -6.92 0.56 15.02
N ASN A 122 -7.81 1.44 14.57
CA ASN A 122 -8.80 1.10 13.55
C ASN A 122 -8.15 1.33 12.19
N VAL A 123 -8.04 0.30 11.35
CA VAL A 123 -7.38 0.40 10.06
C VAL A 123 -8.32 -0.13 8.98
N VAL A 124 -8.53 0.66 7.92
CA VAL A 124 -9.39 0.30 6.80
C VAL A 124 -8.60 0.38 5.51
N ALA A 125 -8.65 -0.65 4.69
CA ALA A 125 -8.16 -0.62 3.32
C ALA A 125 -9.32 -0.46 2.34
N LEU A 126 -9.16 0.43 1.35
CA LEU A 126 -10.08 0.66 0.24
C LEU A 126 -9.38 0.32 -1.06
N VAL A 127 -9.95 -0.58 -1.84
CA VAL A 127 -9.32 -1.12 -3.04
C VAL A 127 -10.32 -1.13 -4.21
N PRO A 128 -10.21 -0.20 -5.15
CA PRO A 128 -10.86 -0.30 -6.45
C PRO A 128 -10.10 -1.31 -7.32
N ALA A 129 -10.75 -2.42 -7.70
CA ALA A 129 -10.16 -3.49 -8.50
C ALA A 129 -10.82 -3.53 -9.89
N VAL A 130 -10.01 -3.31 -10.94
CA VAL A 130 -10.45 -3.20 -12.33
C VAL A 130 -9.42 -3.77 -13.29
N GLU A 131 -9.82 -4.02 -14.56
CA GLU A 131 -8.92 -4.13 -15.69
C GLU A 131 -9.07 -2.92 -16.61
N ASN A 132 -7.97 -2.43 -17.15
CA ASN A 132 -7.95 -1.36 -18.16
C ASN A 132 -7.62 -1.95 -19.55
N LEU A 133 -8.65 -2.26 -20.33
CA LEU A 133 -8.51 -2.94 -21.60
C LEU A 133 -9.12 -2.11 -22.75
N PRO A 134 -8.59 -2.21 -23.98
CA PRO A 134 -9.21 -1.62 -25.17
C PRO A 134 -10.38 -2.48 -25.65
N SER A 135 -11.49 -1.84 -25.98
CA SER A 135 -12.63 -2.50 -26.65
C SER A 135 -13.53 -1.46 -27.31
N GLY A 136 -14.59 -1.90 -27.96
CA GLY A 136 -15.59 -1.00 -28.57
C GLY A 136 -16.41 -0.21 -27.52
N SER A 137 -16.43 -0.63 -26.26
CA SER A 137 -17.09 0.06 -25.14
C SER A 137 -16.15 0.81 -24.21
N ALA A 138 -14.82 0.71 -24.44
CA ALA A 138 -13.83 1.30 -23.56
C ALA A 138 -13.94 2.84 -23.47
N LEU A 139 -13.51 3.37 -22.35
CA LEU A 139 -13.30 4.80 -22.14
C LEU A 139 -12.36 5.36 -23.20
N LYS A 140 -12.68 6.54 -23.75
CA LYS A 140 -11.92 7.16 -24.84
C LYS A 140 -11.34 8.50 -24.42
N PRO A 141 -10.19 8.89 -24.97
CA PRO A 141 -9.76 10.28 -24.89
C PRO A 141 -10.88 11.25 -25.32
N ALA A 142 -11.04 12.33 -24.56
CA ALA A 142 -12.11 13.34 -24.60
C ALA A 142 -13.46 12.92 -23.98
N ASP A 143 -13.60 11.71 -23.45
CA ASP A 143 -14.73 11.39 -22.57
C ASP A 143 -14.61 12.19 -21.27
N VAL A 144 -15.75 12.60 -20.71
CA VAL A 144 -15.84 13.24 -19.39
C VAL A 144 -16.55 12.27 -18.46
N ILE A 145 -15.93 11.99 -17.30
CA ILE A 145 -16.54 11.17 -16.26
C ILE A 145 -16.89 12.03 -15.05
N THR A 146 -17.89 11.62 -14.28
CA THR A 146 -18.21 12.21 -12.97
C THR A 146 -17.76 11.23 -11.89
N THR A 147 -16.89 11.67 -11.00
CA THR A 147 -16.37 10.84 -9.89
C THR A 147 -17.34 10.81 -8.72
N LEU A 148 -17.12 9.91 -7.75
CA LEU A 148 -17.89 9.83 -6.51
C LEU A 148 -17.96 11.17 -5.75
N SER A 149 -16.92 11.98 -5.81
CA SER A 149 -16.91 13.33 -5.20
C SER A 149 -17.83 14.34 -5.88
N GLY A 150 -18.38 14.01 -7.06
CA GLY A 150 -19.16 14.91 -7.91
C GLY A 150 -18.31 15.75 -8.87
N LEU A 151 -16.98 15.77 -8.72
CA LEU A 151 -16.10 16.43 -9.67
C LEU A 151 -16.08 15.71 -11.01
N THR A 152 -16.07 16.50 -12.08
CA THR A 152 -15.96 15.99 -13.44
C THR A 152 -14.50 15.96 -13.91
N VAL A 153 -14.13 14.92 -14.65
CA VAL A 153 -12.77 14.74 -15.15
C VAL A 153 -12.78 14.48 -16.64
N GLU A 154 -12.10 15.32 -17.41
CA GLU A 154 -11.80 15.07 -18.82
C GLU A 154 -10.67 14.05 -18.92
N VAL A 155 -10.93 12.95 -19.60
CA VAL A 155 -9.95 11.90 -19.83
C VAL A 155 -9.19 12.19 -21.11
N LEU A 156 -7.98 12.69 -21.01
CA LEU A 156 -7.10 12.96 -22.16
C LEU A 156 -6.22 11.77 -22.53
N ASN A 157 -5.96 10.88 -21.56
CA ASN A 157 -5.18 9.66 -21.76
C ASN A 157 -5.76 8.54 -20.91
N THR A 158 -6.19 7.45 -21.52
CA THR A 158 -6.78 6.31 -20.83
C THR A 158 -5.73 5.42 -20.15
N ASP A 159 -4.43 5.62 -20.41
CA ASP A 159 -3.29 4.99 -19.70
C ASP A 159 -2.91 5.75 -18.40
N ALA A 160 -3.69 6.77 -18.06
CA ALA A 160 -3.65 7.44 -16.75
C ALA A 160 -4.93 7.11 -15.96
N GLU A 161 -5.27 5.86 -15.89
CA GLU A 161 -6.47 5.23 -15.32
C GLU A 161 -6.39 5.10 -13.80
N GLY A 162 -5.19 4.81 -13.27
CA GLY A 162 -4.99 4.57 -11.83
C GLY A 162 -5.48 5.73 -10.98
N ARG A 163 -5.20 6.96 -11.39
CA ARG A 163 -5.67 8.16 -10.69
C ARG A 163 -7.19 8.33 -10.76
N LEU A 164 -7.87 7.83 -11.80
CA LEU A 164 -9.32 7.90 -11.93
C LEU A 164 -10.02 6.99 -10.92
N ILE A 165 -9.57 5.76 -10.78
CA ILE A 165 -10.12 4.83 -9.78
C ILE A 165 -9.75 5.25 -8.35
N LEU A 166 -8.55 5.83 -8.15
CA LEU A 166 -8.13 6.35 -6.86
C LEU A 166 -8.93 7.60 -6.46
N ALA A 167 -9.38 8.43 -7.42
CA ALA A 167 -10.26 9.56 -7.13
C ALA A 167 -11.55 9.12 -6.41
N ASP A 168 -12.19 8.07 -6.90
CA ASP A 168 -13.38 7.50 -6.24
C ASP A 168 -13.03 6.88 -4.87
N ALA A 169 -11.91 6.16 -4.80
CA ALA A 169 -11.50 5.53 -3.54
C ALA A 169 -11.11 6.56 -2.46
N LEU A 170 -10.48 7.68 -2.84
CA LEU A 170 -10.17 8.78 -1.92
C LEU A 170 -11.43 9.53 -1.49
N ALA A 171 -12.39 9.74 -2.41
CA ALA A 171 -13.70 10.30 -2.06
C ALA A 171 -14.45 9.38 -1.08
N ARG A 172 -14.38 8.05 -1.30
CA ARG A 172 -14.93 7.06 -0.37
C ARG A 172 -14.21 7.10 0.99
N ALA A 173 -12.89 7.29 0.99
CA ALA A 173 -12.12 7.46 2.22
C ALA A 173 -12.59 8.69 3.03
N ALA A 174 -12.96 9.78 2.35
CA ALA A 174 -13.44 11.00 3.00
C ALA A 174 -14.76 10.76 3.77
N GLU A 175 -15.63 9.86 3.30
CA GLU A 175 -16.87 9.49 3.99
C GLU A 175 -16.64 8.75 5.31
N LEU A 176 -15.45 8.16 5.51
CA LEU A 176 -15.07 7.49 6.74
C LEU A 176 -14.48 8.44 7.79
N GLU A 177 -14.35 9.72 7.48
CA GLU A 177 -13.77 10.76 8.36
C GLU A 177 -12.44 10.30 9.00
N PRO A 178 -11.41 9.92 8.21
CA PRO A 178 -10.20 9.31 8.74
C PRO A 178 -9.35 10.28 9.57
N GLU A 179 -8.61 9.73 10.54
CA GLU A 179 -7.56 10.47 11.23
C GLU A 179 -6.37 10.77 10.30
N VAL A 180 -6.01 9.81 9.47
CA VAL A 180 -4.96 9.90 8.43
C VAL A 180 -5.35 9.02 7.25
N CYS A 181 -5.03 9.47 6.04
CA CYS A 181 -5.20 8.68 4.82
C CYS A 181 -3.85 8.53 4.10
N ILE A 182 -3.53 7.32 3.67
CA ILE A 182 -2.35 7.05 2.82
C ILE A 182 -2.81 6.25 1.61
N ASP A 183 -2.48 6.70 0.41
CA ASP A 183 -2.68 5.87 -0.77
C ASP A 183 -1.36 5.34 -1.34
N VAL A 184 -1.42 4.15 -1.92
CA VAL A 184 -0.30 3.42 -2.50
C VAL A 184 -0.64 3.00 -3.90
N ALA A 185 0.18 3.41 -4.87
CA ALA A 185 -0.08 3.08 -6.26
C ALA A 185 1.20 2.94 -7.09
N THR A 186 1.20 2.01 -8.02
CA THR A 186 2.09 1.97 -9.17
C THR A 186 1.59 3.01 -10.19
N LEU A 187 1.86 4.30 -9.90
CA LEU A 187 1.09 5.35 -10.56
C LEU A 187 1.78 5.92 -11.79
N THR A 188 3.10 6.20 -11.71
CA THR A 188 3.73 6.94 -12.80
C THR A 188 5.08 6.39 -13.23
N GLY A 189 5.26 6.23 -14.54
CA GLY A 189 6.60 6.03 -15.12
C GLY A 189 7.54 7.22 -14.85
N ALA A 190 6.99 8.42 -14.65
CA ALA A 190 7.77 9.60 -14.29
C ALA A 190 8.45 9.47 -12.93
N CYS A 191 7.85 8.81 -11.97
CA CYS A 191 8.47 8.49 -10.69
C CYS A 191 9.68 7.55 -10.85
N ILE A 192 9.55 6.53 -11.72
CA ILE A 192 10.67 5.64 -12.07
C ILE A 192 11.82 6.42 -12.69
N VAL A 193 11.53 7.34 -13.61
CA VAL A 193 12.56 8.17 -14.26
C VAL A 193 13.27 9.07 -13.24
N ALA A 194 12.53 9.58 -12.24
CA ALA A 194 13.09 10.47 -11.22
C ALA A 194 13.92 9.75 -10.16
N LEU A 195 13.44 8.59 -9.65
CA LEU A 195 13.98 7.93 -8.45
C LEU A 195 14.56 6.53 -8.71
N GLY A 196 14.38 5.99 -9.91
CA GLY A 196 14.79 4.62 -10.23
C GLY A 196 13.88 3.56 -9.57
N THR A 197 14.48 2.44 -9.15
CA THR A 197 13.76 1.27 -8.65
C THR A 197 14.00 0.96 -7.17
N ASP A 198 14.79 1.77 -6.50
CA ASP A 198 15.18 1.53 -5.11
C ASP A 198 14.46 2.45 -4.11
N VAL A 199 13.89 3.56 -4.56
CA VAL A 199 13.26 4.59 -3.73
C VAL A 199 11.85 4.87 -4.23
N SER A 200 10.85 4.84 -3.35
CA SER A 200 9.48 5.22 -3.68
C SER A 200 9.26 6.73 -3.59
N GLY A 201 8.35 7.27 -4.41
CA GLY A 201 7.96 8.67 -4.32
C GLY A 201 7.01 8.90 -3.14
N LEU A 202 7.29 9.91 -2.31
CA LEU A 202 6.42 10.37 -1.24
C LEU A 202 5.87 11.76 -1.60
N PHE A 203 4.56 11.89 -1.68
CA PHE A 203 3.86 13.16 -1.93
C PHE A 203 2.95 13.47 -0.74
N CYS A 204 3.25 14.52 -0.01
CA CYS A 204 2.51 14.91 1.19
C CYS A 204 2.74 16.40 1.45
N GLU A 205 1.68 17.16 1.73
CA GLU A 205 1.77 18.58 2.13
C GLU A 205 1.78 18.74 3.65
N ASP A 206 1.51 17.67 4.43
CA ASP A 206 1.56 17.66 5.88
C ASP A 206 2.98 17.32 6.35
N GLU A 207 3.69 18.29 6.93
CA GLU A 207 5.08 18.12 7.39
C GLU A 207 5.22 17.05 8.49
N PRO A 208 4.34 16.99 9.52
CA PRO A 208 4.39 15.94 10.54
C PRO A 208 4.24 14.53 9.95
N LEU A 209 3.29 14.31 9.04
CA LEU A 209 3.10 13.02 8.38
C LEU A 209 4.30 12.66 7.50
N THR A 210 4.83 13.62 6.74
CA THR A 210 6.05 13.43 5.93
C THR A 210 7.22 12.97 6.79
N ALA A 211 7.47 13.63 7.93
CA ALA A 211 8.55 13.26 8.83
C ALA A 211 8.33 11.88 9.46
N ALA A 212 7.10 11.55 9.85
CA ALA A 212 6.77 10.25 10.43
C ALA A 212 6.97 9.11 9.42
N LEU A 213 6.53 9.29 8.17
CA LEU A 213 6.72 8.30 7.11
C LEU A 213 8.21 8.14 6.73
N ALA A 214 8.98 9.23 6.67
CA ALA A 214 10.42 9.17 6.41
C ALA A 214 11.16 8.42 7.52
N CYS A 215 10.81 8.66 8.79
CA CYS A 215 11.39 7.94 9.93
C CYS A 215 11.06 6.43 9.89
N ALA A 216 9.81 6.09 9.56
CA ALA A 216 9.40 4.70 9.40
C ALA A 216 10.11 4.02 8.22
N ALA A 217 10.32 4.75 7.12
CA ALA A 217 11.05 4.26 5.95
C ALA A 217 12.51 3.91 6.28
N ASP A 218 13.18 4.77 7.06
CA ASP A 218 14.55 4.53 7.52
C ASP A 218 14.61 3.28 8.43
N SER A 219 13.69 3.17 9.38
CA SER A 219 13.60 2.02 10.31
C SER A 219 13.31 0.71 9.59
N ALA A 220 12.43 0.75 8.60
CA ALA A 220 12.03 -0.40 7.79
C ALA A 220 13.03 -0.77 6.67
N HIS A 221 14.06 0.05 6.43
CA HIS A 221 14.93 -0.05 5.27
C HIS A 221 14.17 -0.06 3.93
N ASP A 222 13.08 0.72 3.87
CA ASP A 222 12.18 0.85 2.72
C ASP A 222 12.12 2.34 2.29
N PRO A 223 13.17 2.86 1.63
CA PRO A 223 13.39 4.28 1.45
C PRO A 223 12.32 4.95 0.58
N VAL A 224 11.94 6.15 0.99
CA VAL A 224 11.10 7.08 0.24
C VAL A 224 11.80 8.41 0.03
N TRP A 225 11.39 9.17 -0.98
CA TRP A 225 11.88 10.53 -1.20
C TRP A 225 10.71 11.49 -1.41
N PRO A 226 10.65 12.59 -0.65
CA PRO A 226 9.61 13.61 -0.81
C PRO A 226 9.73 14.30 -2.17
N ILE A 227 8.63 14.34 -2.91
CA ILE A 227 8.51 15.01 -4.20
C ILE A 227 7.40 16.08 -4.10
N PRO A 228 7.60 17.29 -4.69
CA PRO A 228 6.63 18.37 -4.58
C PRO A 228 5.33 18.08 -5.32
N MET A 229 4.22 18.63 -4.81
CA MET A 229 2.90 18.62 -5.44
C MET A 229 2.16 19.93 -5.21
N GLY A 230 0.93 20.07 -5.68
CA GLY A 230 0.12 21.26 -5.49
C GLY A 230 0.61 22.48 -6.28
N GLY A 231 0.37 23.67 -5.79
CA GLY A 231 0.92 24.92 -6.35
C GLY A 231 0.71 25.10 -7.86
N THR A 232 1.81 25.25 -8.59
CA THR A 232 1.80 25.48 -10.05
C THR A 232 1.31 24.28 -10.87
N TYR A 233 1.38 23.06 -10.30
CA TYR A 233 0.93 21.84 -10.99
C TYR A 233 -0.60 21.79 -11.15
N LYS A 234 -1.39 22.53 -10.32
CA LYS A 234 -2.85 22.61 -10.46
C LYS A 234 -3.29 23.19 -11.81
N LYS A 235 -2.58 24.21 -12.30
CA LYS A 235 -2.87 24.82 -13.60
C LYS A 235 -2.68 23.85 -14.77
N ALA A 236 -1.79 22.89 -14.61
CA ALA A 236 -1.50 21.89 -15.63
C ALA A 236 -2.66 20.89 -15.82
N LEU A 237 -3.60 20.83 -14.88
CA LEU A 237 -4.76 19.95 -14.88
C LEU A 237 -6.08 20.67 -15.21
N GLU A 238 -6.02 21.95 -15.62
CA GLU A 238 -7.21 22.69 -16.04
C GLU A 238 -7.80 22.06 -17.31
N SER A 239 -9.13 21.92 -17.36
CA SER A 239 -9.90 21.50 -18.52
C SER A 239 -10.84 22.62 -18.96
N SER A 240 -11.16 22.69 -20.24
CA SER A 240 -12.18 23.61 -20.78
C SER A 240 -13.60 23.03 -20.73
N VAL A 241 -13.74 21.74 -20.42
CA VAL A 241 -15.01 21.00 -20.50
C VAL A 241 -15.38 20.24 -19.23
N ALA A 242 -14.45 20.19 -18.25
CA ALA A 242 -14.63 19.53 -16.97
C ALA A 242 -13.93 20.33 -15.85
N ASP A 243 -14.08 19.92 -14.60
CA ASP A 243 -13.39 20.54 -13.47
C ASP A 243 -11.87 20.28 -13.50
N LEU A 244 -11.47 19.11 -13.99
CA LEU A 244 -10.07 18.68 -14.11
C LEU A 244 -9.86 17.87 -15.40
N ALA A 245 -8.61 17.90 -15.91
CA ALA A 245 -8.12 16.89 -16.86
C ALA A 245 -7.30 15.82 -16.11
N ASN A 246 -7.34 14.57 -16.59
CA ASN A 246 -6.60 13.50 -15.90
C ASN A 246 -5.09 13.56 -16.13
N ILE A 247 -4.62 14.26 -17.14
CA ILE A 247 -3.19 14.52 -17.41
C ILE A 247 -2.96 15.94 -17.92
N SER A 248 -1.69 16.34 -17.98
CA SER A 248 -1.23 17.50 -18.74
C SER A 248 -0.32 17.05 -19.87
N TRP A 249 -0.56 17.58 -21.08
CA TRP A 249 0.32 17.34 -22.23
C TRP A 249 1.57 18.25 -22.26
N THR A 250 1.54 19.36 -21.52
CA THR A 250 2.54 20.42 -21.68
C THR A 250 3.48 20.60 -20.51
N ALA A 251 3.13 20.10 -19.35
CA ALA A 251 3.81 20.49 -18.10
C ALA A 251 5.05 19.65 -17.77
N GLY A 252 5.29 18.50 -18.38
CA GLY A 252 6.23 17.55 -17.81
C GLY A 252 5.81 17.16 -16.39
N ALA A 253 6.77 16.87 -15.51
CA ALA A 253 6.53 16.61 -14.07
C ALA A 253 5.36 15.64 -13.79
N GLY A 254 5.26 14.56 -14.56
CA GLY A 254 4.09 13.65 -14.55
C GLY A 254 3.75 13.07 -13.19
N ALA A 255 4.74 12.81 -12.33
CA ALA A 255 4.53 12.34 -10.96
C ALA A 255 3.92 13.45 -10.08
N CYS A 256 4.41 14.69 -10.20
CA CYS A 256 3.88 15.84 -9.44
C CYS A 256 2.44 16.17 -9.85
N THR A 257 2.13 16.14 -11.16
CA THR A 257 0.77 16.40 -11.64
C THR A 257 -0.18 15.28 -11.25
N ALA A 258 0.26 14.01 -11.25
CA ALA A 258 -0.53 12.87 -10.80
C ALA A 258 -0.91 12.98 -9.31
N ALA A 259 0.05 13.24 -8.45
CA ALA A 259 -0.21 13.47 -7.03
C ALA A 259 -1.10 14.70 -6.78
N THR A 260 -0.89 15.78 -7.56
CA THR A 260 -1.74 16.99 -7.50
C THR A 260 -3.19 16.71 -7.94
N PHE A 261 -3.38 15.82 -8.91
CA PHE A 261 -4.71 15.34 -9.29
C PHE A 261 -5.37 14.61 -8.13
N LEU A 262 -4.69 13.66 -7.49
CA LEU A 262 -5.21 12.90 -6.34
C LEU A 262 -5.57 13.82 -5.17
N ALA A 263 -4.77 14.86 -4.92
CA ALA A 263 -5.02 15.83 -3.86
C ALA A 263 -6.39 16.55 -3.96
N ALA A 264 -6.97 16.63 -5.17
CA ALA A 264 -8.30 17.20 -5.35
C ALA A 264 -9.42 16.33 -4.77
N PHE A 265 -9.15 15.05 -4.54
CA PHE A 265 -10.09 14.04 -4.05
C PHE A 265 -9.75 13.54 -2.64
N ALA A 266 -8.59 13.94 -2.12
CA ALA A 266 -8.12 13.51 -0.80
C ALA A 266 -9.05 13.97 0.32
N PRO A 267 -9.24 13.17 1.39
CA PRO A 267 -10.02 13.56 2.56
C PRO A 267 -9.39 14.79 3.27
N LYS A 268 -10.21 15.50 4.05
CA LYS A 268 -9.78 16.68 4.84
C LYS A 268 -9.05 16.25 6.13
N CYS A 269 -8.00 15.47 5.99
CA CYS A 269 -7.10 15.04 7.06
C CYS A 269 -5.68 15.04 6.51
N PRO A 270 -4.63 14.80 7.32
CA PRO A 270 -3.30 14.49 6.81
C PRO A 270 -3.35 13.36 5.79
N TRP A 271 -2.85 13.62 4.58
CA TRP A 271 -2.88 12.67 3.48
C TRP A 271 -1.50 12.57 2.82
N ALA A 272 -1.12 11.35 2.45
CA ALA A 272 0.09 11.07 1.71
C ALA A 272 -0.18 10.09 0.56
N HIS A 273 0.45 10.33 -0.59
CA HIS A 273 0.52 9.42 -1.72
C HIS A 273 1.91 8.80 -1.80
N LEU A 274 1.98 7.47 -1.91
CA LEU A 274 3.19 6.69 -2.15
C LEU A 274 3.17 6.13 -3.57
N ASP A 275 3.97 6.72 -4.47
CA ASP A 275 4.17 6.20 -5.83
C ASP A 275 5.26 5.12 -5.83
N VAL A 276 4.81 3.89 -5.99
CA VAL A 276 5.65 2.68 -5.93
C VAL A 276 5.89 2.05 -7.31
N ALA A 277 5.65 2.80 -8.39
CA ALA A 277 5.83 2.28 -9.74
C ALA A 277 7.23 1.70 -9.99
N GLY A 278 8.27 2.30 -9.39
CA GLY A 278 9.65 1.81 -9.50
C GLY A 278 9.98 0.67 -8.54
N THR A 279 9.33 0.60 -7.39
CA THR A 279 9.74 -0.28 -6.28
C THR A 279 8.86 -1.53 -6.12
N ALA A 280 7.68 -1.57 -6.76
CA ALA A 280 6.72 -2.66 -6.63
C ALA A 280 7.21 -4.00 -7.22
N GLN A 281 8.11 -3.96 -8.20
CA GLN A 281 8.68 -5.13 -8.86
C GLN A 281 10.13 -5.38 -8.45
N ALA A 282 10.52 -6.65 -8.39
CA ALA A 282 11.92 -7.01 -8.24
C ALA A 282 12.74 -6.55 -9.46
N ALA A 283 13.97 -6.09 -9.23
CA ALA A 283 14.90 -5.66 -10.28
C ALA A 283 15.07 -6.75 -11.36
N SER A 284 15.40 -6.32 -12.57
CA SER A 284 15.49 -7.17 -13.78
C SER A 284 16.17 -8.52 -13.54
N GLY A 285 15.53 -9.60 -14.01
CA GLY A 285 16.01 -10.98 -13.90
C GLY A 285 15.40 -11.79 -12.75
N LYS A 286 14.63 -11.17 -11.86
CA LYS A 286 13.80 -11.85 -10.85
C LYS A 286 12.33 -11.54 -11.12
N SER A 287 11.49 -12.56 -11.14
CA SER A 287 10.04 -12.38 -11.21
C SER A 287 9.47 -12.28 -9.80
N GLY A 288 8.55 -11.34 -9.59
CA GLY A 288 7.80 -11.21 -8.35
C GLY A 288 7.60 -9.77 -7.89
N GLY A 289 6.59 -9.56 -7.07
CA GLY A 289 6.37 -8.32 -6.34
C GLY A 289 7.33 -8.23 -5.14
N THR A 290 7.70 -7.01 -4.78
CA THR A 290 8.60 -6.74 -3.64
C THR A 290 7.85 -6.63 -2.33
N ALA A 291 6.52 -6.49 -2.38
CA ALA A 291 5.65 -6.08 -1.27
C ALA A 291 5.95 -4.67 -0.70
N ARG A 292 6.81 -3.88 -1.37
CA ARG A 292 7.06 -2.50 -0.95
C ARG A 292 5.84 -1.61 -1.26
N PRO A 293 5.45 -0.68 -0.40
CA PRO A 293 6.09 -0.26 0.85
C PRO A 293 5.44 -0.86 2.12
N LEU A 294 5.06 -2.15 2.13
CA LEU A 294 4.45 -2.78 3.31
C LEU A 294 5.32 -2.64 4.58
N PRO A 295 6.65 -2.86 4.54
CA PRO A 295 7.49 -2.70 5.73
C PRO A 295 7.41 -1.29 6.32
N LEU A 296 7.46 -0.26 5.48
CA LEU A 296 7.31 1.15 5.89
C LEU A 296 5.94 1.39 6.55
N ILE A 297 4.85 0.94 5.91
CA ILE A 297 3.48 1.14 6.43
C ILE A 297 3.32 0.46 7.78
N LEU A 298 3.85 -0.76 7.96
CA LEU A 298 3.75 -1.47 9.22
C LEU A 298 4.56 -0.80 10.31
N GLU A 299 5.79 -0.37 10.03
CA GLU A 299 6.62 0.37 10.99
C GLU A 299 5.95 1.68 11.41
N TRP A 300 5.34 2.41 10.44
CA TRP A 300 4.59 3.62 10.73
C TRP A 300 3.35 3.32 11.60
N LEU A 301 2.56 2.29 11.29
CA LEU A 301 1.41 1.89 12.11
C LEU A 301 1.82 1.48 13.52
N LEU A 302 2.93 0.75 13.66
CA LEU A 302 3.48 0.36 14.97
C LEU A 302 3.93 1.57 15.79
N SER A 303 4.49 2.61 15.15
CA SER A 303 4.93 3.82 15.84
C SER A 303 3.77 4.65 16.40
N ARG A 304 2.55 4.49 15.87
CA ARG A 304 1.31 5.13 16.32
C ARG A 304 0.69 4.44 17.53
N ALA A 305 0.92 3.14 17.66
CA ALA A 305 0.37 2.36 18.76
C ALA A 305 1.02 2.82 20.09
N PRO A 306 0.26 2.95 21.18
CA PRO A 306 0.87 3.24 22.49
C PRO A 306 1.91 2.16 22.80
N ALA A 307 3.11 2.61 23.14
CA ALA A 307 4.21 1.70 23.47
C ALA A 307 3.72 0.59 24.41
N PRO A 308 3.97 -0.68 24.12
CA PRO A 308 3.55 -1.77 24.98
C PRO A 308 4.08 -1.46 26.38
N LYS A 309 3.18 -1.42 27.38
CA LYS A 309 3.60 -1.24 28.80
C LYS A 309 4.70 -2.26 29.03
N ALA A 310 5.92 -1.81 29.28
CA ALA A 310 7.08 -2.65 29.46
C ALA A 310 6.71 -3.72 30.49
N ASN A 311 6.34 -4.90 30.04
CA ASN A 311 6.25 -6.05 30.90
C ASN A 311 7.66 -6.19 31.50
N LYS A 312 7.77 -5.99 32.82
CA LYS A 312 9.01 -6.22 33.53
C LYS A 312 9.45 -7.63 33.13
N VAL A 313 10.34 -7.71 32.17
CA VAL A 313 11.01 -8.96 31.81
C VAL A 313 11.64 -9.38 33.11
N LYS A 314 11.07 -10.39 33.79
CA LYS A 314 11.71 -11.03 34.92
C LYS A 314 13.03 -11.54 34.37
N THR A 315 14.11 -10.85 34.73
CA THR A 315 15.47 -11.25 34.37
C THR A 315 15.64 -12.65 34.89
N VAL A 316 15.48 -13.63 34.02
CA VAL A 316 15.90 -15.00 34.28
C VAL A 316 17.42 -14.91 34.34
N LYS A 317 17.96 -14.72 35.57
CA LYS A 317 19.40 -14.80 35.82
C LYS A 317 19.84 -16.14 35.26
N ALA A 318 20.56 -16.13 34.17
CA ALA A 318 21.11 -17.31 33.56
C ALA A 318 22.04 -18.01 34.55
N LYS A 319 21.60 -19.13 35.08
CA LYS A 319 22.43 -20.11 35.82
C LYS A 319 23.30 -20.94 34.85
N ALA A 320 23.82 -20.31 33.79
CA ALA A 320 24.62 -21.02 32.80
C ALA A 320 26.13 -20.78 32.90
N ALA A 321 26.63 -20.00 33.87
CA ALA A 321 28.06 -19.70 33.96
C ALA A 321 28.86 -20.61 34.95
N ALA A 322 28.24 -21.59 35.59
CA ALA A 322 28.93 -22.44 36.57
C ALA A 322 29.39 -23.82 36.04
N LYS A 323 28.89 -24.27 34.87
CA LYS A 323 29.30 -25.60 34.33
C LYS A 323 30.51 -25.57 33.40
N THR A 324 30.85 -24.41 32.85
CA THR A 324 31.97 -24.30 31.86
C THR A 324 33.34 -24.15 32.53
N LYS A 325 33.41 -23.76 33.82
CA LYS A 325 34.70 -23.69 34.52
C LYS A 325 35.21 -25.04 35.03
N THR A 326 34.33 -26.02 35.19
CA THR A 326 34.74 -27.38 35.71
C THR A 326 35.27 -28.27 34.57
N ALA A 327 34.80 -28.08 33.32
CA ALA A 327 35.27 -28.83 32.16
C ALA A 327 36.68 -28.40 31.73
N ALA A 328 36.98 -27.10 31.73
CA ALA A 328 38.31 -26.57 31.37
C ALA A 328 39.42 -26.90 32.39
N ALA A 329 39.08 -27.13 33.68
CA ALA A 329 40.03 -27.55 34.69
C ALA A 329 40.38 -29.03 34.60
N THR A 330 39.50 -29.88 34.10
CA THR A 330 39.70 -31.31 33.90
C THR A 330 40.54 -31.62 32.69
N GLU A 331 40.40 -30.88 31.59
CA GLU A 331 41.23 -31.01 30.38
C GLU A 331 42.67 -30.56 30.60
N LYS A 332 42.92 -29.46 31.34
CA LYS A 332 44.28 -29.04 31.68
C LYS A 332 45.03 -30.04 32.56
N LYS A 333 44.35 -30.81 33.44
CA LYS A 333 44.96 -31.86 34.24
C LYS A 333 45.28 -33.12 33.41
N ALA A 334 44.49 -33.43 32.39
CA ALA A 334 44.76 -34.58 31.52
C ALA A 334 45.94 -34.30 30.58
N ALA A 335 46.05 -33.10 30.01
CA ALA A 335 47.17 -32.72 29.13
C ALA A 335 48.51 -32.66 29.88
N ALA A 336 48.54 -32.19 31.11
CA ALA A 336 49.77 -32.16 31.94
C ALA A 336 50.28 -33.56 32.35
N LYS A 337 49.41 -34.57 32.39
CA LYS A 337 49.78 -35.96 32.72
C LYS A 337 50.38 -36.69 31.51
N THR A 338 49.97 -36.30 30.29
CA THR A 338 50.47 -36.89 29.03
C THR A 338 51.88 -36.39 28.71
N VAL A 339 52.14 -35.10 28.93
CA VAL A 339 53.47 -34.49 28.67
C VAL A 339 54.55 -35.03 29.67
N ARG A 340 54.21 -35.35 30.92
CA ARG A 340 55.15 -35.96 31.87
C ARG A 340 55.48 -37.42 31.56
N LYS A 341 54.65 -38.12 30.80
CA LYS A 341 54.92 -39.53 30.40
C LYS A 341 55.75 -39.66 29.15
N ALA A 342 55.85 -38.59 28.35
CA ALA A 342 56.66 -38.52 27.12
C ALA A 342 58.14 -38.08 27.40
N ALA A 343 58.41 -37.47 28.54
CA ALA A 343 59.76 -37.04 28.93
C ALA A 343 60.54 -38.06 29.77
N ALA A 344 59.97 -39.27 29.97
CA ALA A 344 60.60 -40.34 30.75
C ALA A 344 60.81 -41.66 29.94
N LYS A 345 60.98 -41.52 28.62
CA LYS A 345 61.48 -42.61 27.75
C LYS A 345 62.66 -42.15 26.92
#